data_2208d448f6729f8d5147b4f53a338dca
#
_entry.id   2208d448f6729f8d5147b4f53a338dca
#
_cell.length_a   1.000
_cell.length_b   1.000
_cell.length_c   1.000
_cell.angle_alpha   90.00
_cell.angle_beta   90.00
_cell.angle_gamma   90.00
#
_symmetry.space_group_name_H-M   'P 1'
#
loop_
_entity.id
_entity.type
_entity.pdbx_description
1 polymer ?
#
loop_
_entity_poly.entity_id
_entity_poly.type
_entity_poly.pdbx_seq_one_letter_code
_entity_poly.pdbx_strand_id
1 'polypeptide(L)'
;HEKFPDRPIGLSEYGCEAVLKWQTSNPERGDYTEQYQAIFHEHMCKIIDERPYLWATHVWNMFDFGADNRDEGGVKGRNNKGLVTFDRKIKKDSYYIYKAYLSDQPFVHICGRRYVDRAEEVSEVKVYSNQKKVALYNNGTFIAEQEGDKIFTFKVRLDKENTIEAKSESVSKDRLPSKEVKDSIFIRQVDEPNKDYILPVENVSNWYEDIDLQYPEGYFSIKDTVGDLIETKEGLSLFNQMIEASSAQEQEGLAANVEMTPEMQMRLMKNVTILTLVKNAKLPGEAVVALNKSLNEIKKP
;
A
#
# COMPACT_ATOMS: atom_id res chain seq x y z
N HIS A 1 24.13 -2.73 -0.19
CA HIS A 1 24.99 -2.83 -1.37
C HIS A 1 26.31 -2.12 -1.15
N GLU A 2 26.30 -0.85 -0.75
CA GLU A 2 27.55 -0.09 -0.51
C GLU A 2 28.51 -0.79 0.47
N LYS A 3 27.97 -1.33 1.58
CA LYS A 3 28.77 -2.06 2.58
C LYS A 3 29.24 -3.43 2.10
N PHE A 4 28.52 -4.07 1.17
CA PHE A 4 28.79 -5.42 0.66
C PHE A 4 28.50 -5.47 -0.85
N PRO A 5 29.37 -4.87 -1.71
CA PRO A 5 29.09 -4.73 -3.14
C PRO A 5 29.02 -6.08 -3.89
N ASP A 6 29.73 -7.09 -3.42
CA ASP A 6 29.77 -8.41 -4.05
C ASP A 6 28.62 -9.33 -3.63
N ARG A 7 27.74 -8.89 -2.70
CA ARG A 7 26.61 -9.71 -2.29
C ARG A 7 25.40 -9.44 -3.18
N PRO A 8 24.78 -10.49 -3.74
CA PRO A 8 23.53 -10.33 -4.47
C PRO A 8 22.43 -9.90 -3.51
N ILE A 9 21.62 -8.93 -3.93
CA ILE A 9 20.50 -8.40 -3.16
C ILE A 9 19.23 -8.57 -3.98
N GLY A 10 18.16 -9.07 -3.36
CA GLY A 10 16.83 -9.14 -3.94
C GLY A 10 15.77 -8.67 -2.96
N LEU A 11 14.61 -8.29 -3.48
CA LEU A 11 13.42 -8.00 -2.69
C LEU A 11 12.49 -9.21 -2.75
N SER A 12 12.34 -9.91 -1.63
CA SER A 12 11.47 -11.09 -1.54
C SER A 12 9.99 -10.73 -1.72
N GLU A 13 9.57 -9.59 -1.17
CA GLU A 13 8.20 -9.11 -1.25
C GLU A 13 8.13 -7.59 -1.09
N TYR A 14 7.20 -6.97 -1.83
CA TYR A 14 6.77 -5.60 -1.62
C TYR A 14 5.38 -5.41 -2.22
N GLY A 15 4.54 -4.58 -1.61
CA GLY A 15 3.18 -4.34 -2.11
C GLY A 15 2.35 -3.50 -1.16
N CYS A 16 1.27 -2.95 -1.71
CA CYS A 16 0.33 -2.09 -1.04
C CYS A 16 -1.11 -2.49 -1.40
N GLU A 17 -2.02 -2.37 -0.46
CA GLU A 17 -3.41 -2.74 -0.68
C GLU A 17 -4.19 -1.68 -1.45
N ALA A 18 -5.16 -2.13 -2.26
CA ALA A 18 -6.17 -1.29 -2.85
C ALA A 18 -7.51 -2.02 -2.98
N VAL A 19 -8.55 -1.38 -2.49
CA VAL A 19 -9.94 -1.79 -2.67
C VAL A 19 -10.58 -0.84 -3.67
N LEU A 20 -11.05 -1.36 -4.80
CA LEU A 20 -11.51 -0.55 -5.95
C LEU A 20 -12.70 0.37 -5.66
N LYS A 21 -13.38 0.17 -4.54
CA LYS A 21 -14.47 1.05 -4.09
C LYS A 21 -13.96 2.40 -3.62
N TRP A 22 -12.78 2.43 -2.99
CA TRP A 22 -12.25 3.64 -2.37
C TRP A 22 -11.48 4.46 -3.39
N GLN A 23 -11.80 5.77 -3.47
CA GLN A 23 -11.25 6.67 -4.48
C GLN A 23 -11.00 8.04 -3.86
N THR A 24 -9.94 8.73 -4.29
CA THR A 24 -9.62 10.07 -3.81
C THR A 24 -8.75 10.84 -4.80
N SER A 25 -8.83 12.17 -4.78
CA SER A 25 -7.87 13.05 -5.45
C SER A 25 -6.62 13.32 -4.62
N ASN A 26 -6.65 13.01 -3.31
CA ASN A 26 -5.53 13.21 -2.37
C ASN A 26 -5.19 11.88 -1.66
N PRO A 27 -4.46 10.97 -2.33
CA PRO A 27 -4.17 9.65 -1.76
C PRO A 27 -3.19 9.72 -0.60
N GLU A 28 -3.52 9.02 0.48
CA GLU A 28 -2.74 8.96 1.71
C GLU A 28 -2.48 7.51 2.15
N ARG A 29 -1.40 7.31 2.90
CA ARG A 29 -1.07 5.99 3.43
C ARG A 29 -2.19 5.47 4.34
N GLY A 30 -2.71 4.28 4.00
CA GLY A 30 -3.75 3.62 4.80
C GLY A 30 -5.18 3.92 4.34
N ASP A 31 -5.36 4.68 3.26
CA ASP A 31 -6.67 4.98 2.68
C ASP A 31 -7.25 3.83 1.83
N TYR A 32 -6.45 2.80 1.55
CA TYR A 32 -6.79 1.63 0.72
C TYR A 32 -7.27 1.98 -0.68
N THR A 33 -6.97 3.18 -1.18
CA THR A 33 -7.38 3.62 -2.51
C THR A 33 -6.50 3.02 -3.60
N GLU A 34 -7.07 2.89 -4.80
CA GLU A 34 -6.32 2.49 -5.98
C GLU A 34 -5.24 3.51 -6.35
N GLN A 35 -5.51 4.80 -6.09
CA GLN A 35 -4.57 5.90 -6.32
C GLN A 35 -3.32 5.77 -5.45
N TYR A 36 -3.48 5.44 -4.16
CA TYR A 36 -2.33 5.23 -3.29
C TYR A 36 -1.53 4.00 -3.70
N GLN A 37 -2.18 2.89 -4.03
CA GLN A 37 -1.50 1.70 -4.55
C GLN A 37 -0.68 2.04 -5.81
N ALA A 38 -1.25 2.81 -6.73
CA ALA A 38 -0.58 3.24 -7.95
C ALA A 38 0.71 4.04 -7.63
N ILE A 39 0.63 5.05 -6.77
CA ILE A 39 1.79 5.86 -6.34
C ILE A 39 2.86 4.99 -5.68
N PHE A 40 2.47 4.06 -4.81
CA PHE A 40 3.41 3.14 -4.17
C PHE A 40 4.19 2.33 -5.22
N HIS A 41 3.51 1.75 -6.20
CA HIS A 41 4.14 0.94 -7.23
C HIS A 41 4.93 1.78 -8.26
N GLU A 42 4.51 3.01 -8.56
CA GLU A 42 5.32 3.97 -9.33
C GLU A 42 6.69 4.19 -8.68
N HIS A 43 6.67 4.46 -7.38
CA HIS A 43 7.89 4.67 -6.60
C HIS A 43 8.78 3.42 -6.57
N MET A 44 8.19 2.24 -6.36
CA MET A 44 8.92 0.98 -6.35
C MET A 44 9.52 0.64 -7.72
N CYS A 45 8.78 0.82 -8.81
CA CYS A 45 9.29 0.61 -10.16
C CYS A 45 10.50 1.51 -10.45
N LYS A 46 10.43 2.78 -10.06
CA LYS A 46 11.55 3.73 -10.19
C LYS A 46 12.76 3.30 -9.37
N ILE A 47 12.56 2.93 -8.09
CA ILE A 47 13.63 2.45 -7.22
C ILE A 47 14.34 1.23 -7.82
N ILE A 48 13.57 0.30 -8.38
CA ILE A 48 14.09 -0.93 -8.96
C ILE A 48 14.87 -0.63 -10.25
N ASP A 49 14.32 0.20 -11.12
CA ASP A 49 14.92 0.59 -12.40
C ASP A 49 16.28 1.31 -12.20
N GLU A 50 16.39 2.13 -11.16
CA GLU A 50 17.61 2.84 -10.78
C GLU A 50 18.67 1.95 -10.09
N ARG A 51 18.37 0.68 -9.80
CA ARG A 51 19.23 -0.23 -9.03
C ARG A 51 19.52 -1.55 -9.74
N PRO A 52 20.35 -1.53 -10.79
CA PRO A 52 20.64 -2.71 -11.60
C PRO A 52 21.34 -3.85 -10.83
N TYR A 53 21.82 -3.59 -9.62
CA TYR A 53 22.37 -4.61 -8.73
C TYR A 53 21.30 -5.47 -8.04
N LEU A 54 20.04 -5.11 -8.12
CA LEU A 54 18.94 -5.97 -7.64
C LEU A 54 18.72 -7.10 -8.65
N TRP A 55 19.07 -8.32 -8.25
CA TRP A 55 18.99 -9.48 -9.14
C TRP A 55 17.57 -10.03 -9.29
N ALA A 56 16.70 -9.82 -8.29
CA ALA A 56 15.30 -10.20 -8.32
C ALA A 56 14.45 -9.30 -7.43
N THR A 57 13.22 -9.05 -7.87
CA THR A 57 12.21 -8.30 -7.12
C THR A 57 10.84 -8.95 -7.32
N HIS A 58 10.11 -9.21 -6.23
CA HIS A 58 8.84 -9.91 -6.27
C HIS A 58 7.73 -9.04 -5.68
N VAL A 59 6.81 -8.61 -6.54
CA VAL A 59 5.63 -7.88 -6.09
C VAL A 59 4.69 -8.82 -5.31
N TRP A 60 4.21 -8.36 -4.17
CA TRP A 60 3.16 -9.01 -3.44
C TRP A 60 1.87 -8.20 -3.53
N ASN A 61 0.92 -8.59 -4.41
CA ASN A 61 0.88 -9.84 -5.13
C ASN A 61 0.32 -9.60 -6.54
N MET A 62 0.38 -10.61 -7.43
CA MET A 62 -0.26 -10.49 -8.75
C MET A 62 -1.78 -10.43 -8.64
N PHE A 63 -2.38 -11.18 -7.70
CA PHE A 63 -3.82 -11.26 -7.50
C PHE A 63 -4.21 -10.96 -6.05
N ASP A 64 -5.37 -10.34 -5.85
CA ASP A 64 -6.03 -10.41 -4.55
C ASP A 64 -6.33 -11.87 -4.22
N PHE A 65 -6.23 -12.25 -2.95
CA PHE A 65 -6.45 -13.64 -2.52
C PHE A 65 -7.14 -13.73 -1.16
N GLY A 66 -7.73 -14.90 -0.88
CA GLY A 66 -8.35 -15.18 0.41
C GLY A 66 -7.32 -15.19 1.53
N ALA A 67 -7.62 -14.52 2.64
CA ALA A 67 -6.81 -14.47 3.84
C ALA A 67 -7.76 -14.30 5.03
N ASP A 68 -8.08 -15.40 5.66
CA ASP A 68 -9.17 -15.52 6.64
C ASP A 68 -9.03 -14.54 7.81
N ASN A 69 -7.81 -14.33 8.28
CA ASN A 69 -7.50 -13.43 9.39
C ASN A 69 -7.42 -11.94 9.02
N ARG A 70 -7.65 -11.58 7.76
CA ARG A 70 -7.62 -10.20 7.30
C ARG A 70 -8.99 -9.55 7.40
N ASP A 71 -9.03 -8.33 7.98
CA ASP A 71 -10.19 -7.47 8.02
C ASP A 71 -9.74 -6.01 7.86
N GLU A 72 -9.25 -5.69 6.67
CA GLU A 72 -8.60 -4.42 6.37
C GLU A 72 -9.23 -3.79 5.12
N GLY A 73 -9.30 -2.45 5.10
CA GLY A 73 -9.86 -1.73 3.97
C GLY A 73 -11.36 -1.97 3.75
N GLY A 74 -12.09 -2.43 4.80
CA GLY A 74 -13.52 -2.74 4.71
C GLY A 74 -13.84 -4.02 3.92
N VAL A 75 -12.88 -4.93 3.73
CA VAL A 75 -13.06 -6.20 3.02
C VAL A 75 -12.54 -7.35 3.87
N LYS A 76 -13.44 -8.04 4.56
CA LYS A 76 -13.11 -9.17 5.42
C LYS A 76 -12.65 -10.40 4.63
N GLY A 77 -11.68 -11.14 5.18
CA GLY A 77 -11.20 -12.42 4.63
C GLY A 77 -10.40 -12.28 3.33
N ARG A 78 -9.81 -11.11 3.06
CA ARG A 78 -9.10 -10.88 1.80
C ARG A 78 -7.83 -10.05 2.00
N ASN A 79 -6.77 -10.44 1.31
CA ASN A 79 -5.61 -9.61 1.04
C ASN A 79 -5.82 -8.89 -0.30
N ASN A 80 -5.85 -7.56 -0.29
CA ASN A 80 -6.15 -6.72 -1.45
C ASN A 80 -4.88 -6.11 -2.09
N LYS A 81 -3.71 -6.72 -1.89
CA LYS A 81 -2.44 -6.25 -2.47
C LYS A 81 -2.24 -6.66 -3.94
N GLY A 82 -3.20 -7.39 -4.51
CA GLY A 82 -3.14 -7.80 -5.91
C GLY A 82 -3.07 -6.61 -6.87
N LEU A 83 -2.29 -6.76 -7.94
CA LEU A 83 -2.36 -5.89 -9.13
C LEU A 83 -3.62 -6.17 -9.95
N VAL A 84 -4.24 -7.32 -9.73
CA VAL A 84 -5.48 -7.79 -10.37
C VAL A 84 -6.42 -8.27 -9.28
N THR A 85 -7.71 -8.04 -9.47
CA THR A 85 -8.75 -8.40 -8.50
C THR A 85 -8.85 -9.90 -8.24
N PHE A 86 -9.48 -10.26 -7.11
CA PHE A 86 -9.68 -11.64 -6.67
C PHE A 86 -10.32 -12.54 -7.73
N ASP A 87 -11.30 -12.03 -8.47
CA ASP A 87 -11.99 -12.73 -9.57
C ASP A 87 -11.22 -12.74 -10.90
N ARG A 88 -10.01 -12.16 -10.95
CA ARG A 88 -9.12 -12.02 -12.10
C ARG A 88 -9.66 -11.18 -13.26
N LYS A 89 -10.74 -10.46 -13.06
CA LYS A 89 -11.40 -9.71 -14.15
C LYS A 89 -10.85 -8.31 -14.34
N ILE A 90 -10.44 -7.65 -13.26
CA ILE A 90 -10.03 -6.24 -13.32
C ILE A 90 -8.54 -6.13 -13.01
N LYS A 91 -7.80 -5.54 -13.94
CA LYS A 91 -6.44 -5.05 -13.73
C LYS A 91 -6.53 -3.68 -13.08
N LYS A 92 -5.90 -3.52 -11.92
CA LYS A 92 -5.82 -2.24 -11.22
C LYS A 92 -4.82 -1.31 -11.93
N ASP A 93 -4.84 -0.01 -11.64
CA ASP A 93 -3.91 0.94 -12.25
C ASP A 93 -2.45 0.54 -12.01
N SER A 94 -2.13 0.00 -10.84
CA SER A 94 -0.82 -0.53 -10.50
C SER A 94 -0.32 -1.67 -11.41
N TYR A 95 -1.20 -2.43 -12.06
CA TYR A 95 -0.81 -3.40 -13.10
C TYR A 95 -0.18 -2.71 -14.30
N TYR A 96 -0.72 -1.55 -14.70
CA TYR A 96 -0.30 -0.88 -15.91
C TYR A 96 1.02 -0.13 -15.78
N ILE A 97 1.43 0.28 -14.58
CA ILE A 97 2.79 0.80 -14.39
C ILE A 97 3.83 -0.30 -14.65
N TYR A 98 3.62 -1.54 -14.16
CA TYR A 98 4.49 -2.66 -14.52
C TYR A 98 4.48 -2.96 -16.02
N LYS A 99 3.31 -2.89 -16.66
CA LYS A 99 3.21 -3.03 -18.11
C LYS A 99 4.03 -1.96 -18.83
N ALA A 100 4.08 -0.73 -18.32
CA ALA A 100 4.87 0.35 -18.91
C ALA A 100 6.38 0.08 -18.84
N TYR A 101 6.86 -0.56 -17.77
CA TYR A 101 8.28 -0.92 -17.62
C TYR A 101 8.67 -2.21 -18.35
N LEU A 102 7.79 -3.21 -18.40
CA LEU A 102 8.15 -4.58 -18.75
C LEU A 102 7.61 -5.07 -20.09
N SER A 103 6.70 -4.32 -20.74
CA SER A 103 6.08 -4.77 -22.00
C SER A 103 6.57 -3.98 -23.19
N ASP A 104 6.89 -4.68 -24.27
CA ASP A 104 7.17 -4.09 -25.59
C ASP A 104 5.90 -3.80 -26.41
N GLN A 105 4.73 -4.29 -25.95
CA GLN A 105 3.47 -4.03 -26.66
C GLN A 105 3.03 -2.58 -26.43
N PRO A 106 2.88 -1.76 -27.49
CA PRO A 106 2.43 -0.38 -27.37
C PRO A 106 1.08 -0.29 -26.68
N PHE A 107 0.94 0.62 -25.72
CA PHE A 107 -0.31 0.88 -25.04
C PHE A 107 -0.33 2.29 -24.42
N VAL A 108 -1.51 2.75 -24.11
CA VAL A 108 -1.82 3.82 -23.18
C VAL A 108 -2.87 3.33 -22.19
N HIS A 109 -2.83 3.81 -20.95
CA HIS A 109 -3.83 3.52 -19.92
C HIS A 109 -4.06 4.75 -19.07
N ILE A 110 -5.30 5.23 -19.04
CA ILE A 110 -5.70 6.34 -18.18
C ILE A 110 -6.04 5.80 -16.80
N CYS A 111 -5.33 6.28 -15.78
CA CYS A 111 -5.55 5.92 -14.38
C CYS A 111 -6.82 6.57 -13.82
N GLY A 112 -7.31 6.03 -12.69
CA GLY A 112 -8.46 6.59 -11.98
C GLY A 112 -9.79 6.42 -12.72
N ARG A 113 -9.93 5.39 -13.56
CA ARG A 113 -11.16 5.13 -14.32
C ARG A 113 -12.38 4.79 -13.45
N ARG A 114 -12.15 4.40 -12.19
CA ARG A 114 -13.18 4.11 -11.19
C ARG A 114 -13.52 5.33 -10.32
N TYR A 115 -12.66 6.31 -10.31
CA TYR A 115 -12.92 7.62 -9.72
C TYR A 115 -13.71 8.48 -10.71
N VAL A 116 -14.99 8.15 -10.87
CA VAL A 116 -15.89 8.76 -11.85
C VAL A 116 -16.36 10.13 -11.38
N ASP A 117 -16.86 10.21 -10.15
CA ASP A 117 -17.37 11.47 -9.57
C ASP A 117 -16.23 12.26 -8.93
N ARG A 118 -15.93 13.43 -9.45
CA ARG A 118 -14.86 14.31 -8.97
C ARG A 118 -15.40 15.67 -8.62
N ALA A 119 -15.09 16.13 -7.41
CA ALA A 119 -15.59 17.44 -6.93
C ALA A 119 -14.67 18.61 -7.33
N GLU A 120 -13.45 18.34 -7.72
CA GLU A 120 -12.51 19.36 -8.18
C GLU A 120 -12.87 19.93 -9.55
N GLU A 121 -12.71 21.26 -9.74
CA GLU A 121 -12.88 21.91 -11.06
C GLU A 121 -11.75 21.55 -12.04
N VAL A 122 -10.54 21.33 -11.52
CA VAL A 122 -9.37 20.95 -12.29
C VAL A 122 -8.85 19.65 -11.73
N SER A 123 -8.97 18.59 -12.53
CA SER A 123 -8.56 17.26 -12.13
C SER A 123 -7.21 16.88 -12.73
N GLU A 124 -6.41 16.19 -11.94
CA GLU A 124 -5.22 15.54 -12.44
C GLU A 124 -5.60 14.24 -13.14
N VAL A 125 -5.20 14.12 -14.39
CA VAL A 125 -5.36 12.90 -15.20
C VAL A 125 -3.99 12.31 -15.46
N LYS A 126 -3.75 11.13 -14.89
CA LYS A 126 -2.51 10.38 -15.05
C LYS A 126 -2.68 9.29 -16.12
N VAL A 127 -1.66 9.14 -16.95
CA VAL A 127 -1.63 8.13 -18.02
C VAL A 127 -0.34 7.32 -17.90
N TYR A 128 -0.47 6.00 -17.92
CA TYR A 128 0.66 5.09 -18.06
C TYR A 128 0.81 4.66 -19.52
N SER A 129 2.05 4.70 -20.00
CA SER A 129 2.36 4.28 -21.37
C SER A 129 3.83 3.86 -21.48
N ASN A 130 4.12 2.92 -22.38
CA ASN A 130 5.49 2.64 -22.83
C ASN A 130 5.87 3.42 -24.10
N GLN A 131 5.02 4.35 -24.54
CA GLN A 131 5.28 5.26 -25.65
C GLN A 131 5.90 6.55 -25.16
N LYS A 132 6.68 7.22 -26.02
CA LYS A 132 7.40 8.45 -25.67
C LYS A 132 6.53 9.72 -25.73
N LYS A 133 5.39 9.66 -26.38
CA LYS A 133 4.47 10.77 -26.58
C LYS A 133 3.05 10.36 -26.27
N VAL A 134 2.35 11.19 -25.53
CA VAL A 134 0.92 10.98 -25.24
C VAL A 134 0.18 12.30 -25.44
N ALA A 135 -0.87 12.27 -26.24
CA ALA A 135 -1.82 13.36 -26.41
C ALA A 135 -3.10 13.08 -25.64
N LEU A 136 -3.63 14.08 -24.95
CA LEU A 136 -4.87 14.02 -24.18
C LEU A 136 -5.95 14.91 -24.77
N TYR A 137 -7.16 14.40 -24.78
CA TYR A 137 -8.37 15.08 -25.25
C TYR A 137 -9.46 15.02 -24.16
N ASN A 138 -10.29 16.06 -24.09
CA ASN A 138 -11.54 16.05 -23.31
C ASN A 138 -12.70 16.39 -24.24
N ASN A 139 -13.74 15.57 -24.27
CA ASN A 139 -14.91 15.73 -25.15
C ASN A 139 -14.53 15.99 -26.63
N GLY A 140 -13.47 15.32 -27.10
CA GLY A 140 -12.92 15.48 -28.44
C GLY A 140 -12.04 16.73 -28.64
N THR A 141 -11.97 17.63 -27.66
CA THR A 141 -11.11 18.82 -27.70
C THR A 141 -9.70 18.46 -27.22
N PHE A 142 -8.69 18.84 -28.01
CA PHE A 142 -7.28 18.67 -27.65
C PHE A 142 -6.93 19.48 -26.38
N ILE A 143 -6.32 18.85 -25.40
CA ILE A 143 -5.87 19.47 -24.16
C ILE A 143 -4.38 19.77 -24.19
N ALA A 144 -3.57 18.72 -24.37
CA ALA A 144 -2.12 18.83 -24.40
C ALA A 144 -1.49 17.55 -24.97
N GLU A 145 -0.26 17.69 -25.43
CA GLU A 145 0.63 16.56 -25.72
C GLU A 145 1.87 16.66 -24.83
N GLN A 146 2.32 15.55 -24.29
CA GLN A 146 3.52 15.46 -23.49
C GLN A 146 4.50 14.43 -24.06
N GLU A 147 5.78 14.77 -24.00
CA GLU A 147 6.88 13.84 -24.18
C GLU A 147 7.37 13.39 -22.82
N GLY A 148 7.62 12.10 -22.64
CA GLY A 148 7.98 11.55 -21.34
C GLY A 148 8.32 10.06 -21.40
N ASP A 149 8.33 9.45 -20.23
CA ASP A 149 8.58 8.02 -20.09
C ASP A 149 7.73 7.44 -18.96
N LYS A 150 6.97 6.41 -19.26
CA LYS A 150 6.12 5.60 -18.36
C LYS A 150 4.91 6.34 -17.77
N ILE A 151 5.09 7.57 -17.26
CA ILE A 151 4.07 8.31 -16.50
C ILE A 151 3.90 9.68 -17.12
N PHE A 152 2.68 10.03 -17.49
CA PHE A 152 2.28 11.33 -18.04
C PHE A 152 1.15 11.89 -17.18
N THR A 153 1.27 13.16 -16.79
CA THR A 153 0.30 13.81 -15.90
C THR A 153 -0.21 15.09 -16.51
N PHE A 154 -1.52 15.18 -16.65
CA PHE A 154 -2.21 16.33 -17.25
C PHE A 154 -3.14 16.98 -16.25
N LYS A 155 -3.25 18.30 -16.30
CA LYS A 155 -4.29 19.05 -15.59
C LYS A 155 -5.42 19.35 -16.55
N VAL A 156 -6.61 18.88 -16.24
CA VAL A 156 -7.80 19.00 -17.07
C VAL A 156 -8.87 19.78 -16.33
N ARG A 157 -9.30 20.89 -16.88
CA ARG A 157 -10.50 21.56 -16.40
C ARG A 157 -11.71 20.72 -16.79
N LEU A 158 -12.51 20.35 -15.79
CA LEU A 158 -13.67 19.50 -16.00
C LEU A 158 -14.89 20.32 -16.42
N ASP A 159 -15.59 19.79 -17.41
CA ASP A 159 -16.99 20.11 -17.68
C ASP A 159 -17.88 19.27 -16.75
N LYS A 160 -19.20 19.42 -16.83
CA LYS A 160 -20.14 18.61 -16.06
C LYS A 160 -19.99 17.10 -16.36
N GLU A 161 -19.76 16.76 -17.63
CA GLU A 161 -19.48 15.40 -18.11
C GLU A 161 -18.28 15.45 -19.03
N ASN A 162 -17.35 14.50 -18.84
CA ASN A 162 -16.07 14.48 -19.54
C ASN A 162 -15.78 13.08 -20.07
N THR A 163 -15.53 13.01 -21.37
CA THR A 163 -14.91 11.85 -21.99
C THR A 163 -13.44 12.17 -22.22
N ILE A 164 -12.57 11.65 -21.35
CA ILE A 164 -11.13 11.81 -21.45
C ILE A 164 -10.59 10.71 -22.34
N GLU A 165 -9.87 11.09 -23.39
CA GLU A 165 -9.20 10.16 -24.30
C GLU A 165 -7.70 10.44 -24.35
N ALA A 166 -6.88 9.41 -24.17
CA ALA A 166 -5.43 9.48 -24.34
C ALA A 166 -5.05 8.69 -25.61
N LYS A 167 -4.16 9.27 -26.41
CA LYS A 167 -3.67 8.68 -27.65
C LYS A 167 -2.16 8.75 -27.74
N SER A 168 -1.59 7.75 -28.41
CA SER A 168 -0.19 7.76 -28.83
C SER A 168 -0.03 7.08 -30.18
N GLU A 169 0.85 7.60 -31.01
CA GLU A 169 1.29 6.88 -32.19
C GLU A 169 2.35 5.86 -31.78
N SER A 170 2.06 4.58 -32.03
CA SER A 170 3.02 3.52 -31.70
C SER A 170 4.20 3.56 -32.66
N VAL A 171 5.40 3.74 -32.11
CA VAL A 171 6.63 3.48 -32.85
C VAL A 171 7.01 2.02 -32.60
N SER A 172 6.73 1.15 -33.57
CA SER A 172 7.19 -0.24 -33.52
C SER A 172 8.71 -0.29 -33.73
N LYS A 173 9.42 -1.08 -32.90
CA LYS A 173 10.85 -1.37 -33.10
C LYS A 173 11.12 -2.03 -34.47
N ASP A 174 10.14 -2.70 -35.04
CA ASP A 174 10.24 -3.48 -36.31
C ASP A 174 9.85 -2.71 -37.56
N ARG A 175 9.73 -1.36 -37.50
CA ARG A 175 9.34 -0.50 -38.63
C ARG A 175 8.01 -0.88 -39.33
N LEU A 176 7.12 -1.58 -38.62
CA LEU A 176 5.74 -1.76 -39.04
C LEU A 176 4.99 -0.43 -39.01
N PRO A 177 3.92 -0.28 -39.83
CA PRO A 177 3.14 0.96 -39.83
C PRO A 177 2.73 1.36 -38.44
N SER A 178 2.89 2.63 -38.08
CA SER A 178 2.49 3.16 -36.80
C SER A 178 1.01 2.86 -36.56
N LYS A 179 0.70 2.17 -35.47
CA LYS A 179 -0.69 1.92 -35.06
C LYS A 179 -1.01 2.85 -33.92
N GLU A 180 -2.04 3.65 -34.07
CA GLU A 180 -2.56 4.45 -32.96
C GLU A 180 -3.00 3.51 -31.83
N VAL A 181 -2.52 3.78 -30.62
CA VAL A 181 -3.01 3.18 -29.37
C VAL A 181 -3.75 4.24 -28.60
N LYS A 182 -4.90 3.87 -28.05
CA LYS A 182 -5.77 4.79 -27.32
C LYS A 182 -6.46 4.12 -26.15
N ASP A 183 -6.82 4.93 -25.17
CA ASP A 183 -7.68 4.57 -24.03
C ASP A 183 -8.62 5.71 -23.72
N SER A 184 -9.75 5.40 -23.11
CA SER A 184 -10.76 6.40 -22.76
C SER A 184 -11.41 6.07 -21.44
N ILE A 185 -11.71 7.13 -20.66
CA ILE A 185 -12.49 7.06 -19.42
C ILE A 185 -13.56 8.12 -19.40
N PHE A 186 -14.56 7.92 -18.54
CA PHE A 186 -15.60 8.91 -18.26
C PHE A 186 -15.37 9.50 -16.85
N ILE A 187 -15.50 10.83 -16.74
CA ILE A 187 -15.45 11.58 -15.49
C ILE A 187 -16.69 12.49 -15.43
N ARG A 188 -17.34 12.55 -14.29
CA ARG A 188 -18.41 13.46 -13.97
C ARG A 188 -17.96 14.43 -12.90
N GLN A 189 -18.01 15.73 -13.18
CA GLN A 189 -17.81 16.76 -12.17
C GLN A 189 -19.07 16.89 -11.32
N VAL A 190 -18.89 16.87 -10.01
CA VAL A 190 -19.96 16.97 -9.01
C VAL A 190 -19.67 18.10 -8.03
N ASP A 191 -20.71 18.61 -7.38
CA ASP A 191 -20.56 19.74 -6.44
C ASP A 191 -19.89 19.33 -5.12
N GLU A 192 -20.10 18.07 -4.69
CA GLU A 192 -19.54 17.54 -3.45
C GLU A 192 -18.88 16.17 -3.68
N PRO A 193 -17.82 15.84 -2.89
CA PRO A 193 -17.19 14.52 -2.95
C PRO A 193 -18.18 13.38 -2.69
N ASN A 194 -18.10 12.32 -3.50
CA ASN A 194 -18.92 11.14 -3.34
C ASN A 194 -18.51 10.38 -2.07
N LYS A 195 -19.40 10.37 -1.08
CA LYS A 195 -19.17 9.72 0.23
C LYS A 195 -18.97 8.20 0.12
N ASP A 196 -19.47 7.56 -0.94
CA ASP A 196 -19.30 6.14 -1.17
C ASP A 196 -17.87 5.75 -1.55
N TYR A 197 -17.03 6.74 -1.89
CA TYR A 197 -15.61 6.53 -2.19
C TYR A 197 -14.71 6.56 -0.96
N ILE A 198 -15.23 7.02 0.17
CA ILE A 198 -14.47 7.17 1.40
C ILE A 198 -14.61 5.88 2.21
N LEU A 199 -13.47 5.26 2.55
CA LEU A 199 -13.46 4.17 3.51
C LEU A 199 -14.12 4.70 4.81
N PRO A 200 -15.24 4.10 5.27
CA PRO A 200 -15.75 4.45 6.58
C PRO A 200 -14.64 4.16 7.58
N VAL A 201 -14.11 5.21 8.18
CA VAL A 201 -13.21 5.07 9.32
C VAL A 201 -14.05 4.42 10.40
N GLU A 202 -13.99 3.09 10.53
CA GLU A 202 -14.07 2.54 11.87
C GLU A 202 -12.97 3.28 12.60
N ASN A 203 -13.31 4.01 13.66
CA ASN A 203 -12.36 4.77 14.47
C ASN A 203 -11.25 3.85 15.00
N VAL A 204 -10.41 3.37 14.12
CA VAL A 204 -9.03 3.06 14.40
C VAL A 204 -8.35 4.42 14.40
N SER A 205 -8.73 5.25 15.36
CA SER A 205 -7.89 6.36 15.74
C SER A 205 -6.51 5.75 15.89
N ASN A 206 -5.51 6.34 15.29
CA ASN A 206 -4.12 6.13 15.65
C ASN A 206 -3.96 6.73 17.07
N TRP A 207 -4.80 6.25 18.00
CA TRP A 207 -4.87 6.69 19.37
C TRP A 207 -3.52 6.58 20.08
N TYR A 208 -2.56 5.84 19.51
CA TYR A 208 -1.16 5.84 19.91
C TYR A 208 -0.44 7.17 19.66
N GLU A 209 -0.88 7.95 18.70
CA GLU A 209 -0.31 9.27 18.38
C GLU A 209 -0.97 10.37 19.22
N ASP A 210 -2.23 10.15 19.64
CA ASP A 210 -3.02 11.09 20.42
C ASP A 210 -2.90 10.88 21.94
N ILE A 211 -2.23 9.79 22.40
CA ILE A 211 -2.03 9.52 23.81
C ILE A 211 -0.63 10.00 24.22
N ASP A 212 -0.58 10.81 25.29
CA ASP A 212 0.67 11.24 25.92
C ASP A 212 1.35 10.07 26.66
N LEU A 213 2.02 9.21 25.89
CA LEU A 213 2.80 8.10 26.41
C LEU A 213 4.18 8.60 26.81
N GLN A 214 4.53 8.42 28.08
CA GLN A 214 5.83 8.80 28.60
C GLN A 214 6.90 7.76 28.24
N TYR A 215 8.10 8.21 27.90
CA TYR A 215 9.25 7.39 27.54
C TYR A 215 10.49 7.80 28.33
N PRO A 216 10.53 7.52 29.65
CA PRO A 216 11.64 7.94 30.51
C PRO A 216 12.95 7.25 30.09
N GLU A 217 14.02 8.00 30.02
CA GLU A 217 15.35 7.48 29.69
C GLU A 217 15.80 6.42 30.70
N GLY A 218 16.37 5.32 30.20
CA GLY A 218 16.85 4.21 31.03
C GLY A 218 15.75 3.25 31.54
N TYR A 219 14.51 3.41 31.11
CA TYR A 219 13.42 2.50 31.41
C TYR A 219 12.82 1.90 30.12
N PHE A 220 12.17 0.73 30.28
CA PHE A 220 11.45 0.13 29.14
C PHE A 220 10.17 0.89 28.80
N SER A 221 9.77 0.77 27.56
CA SER A 221 8.55 1.35 27.00
C SER A 221 7.99 0.44 25.90
N ILE A 222 6.82 0.75 25.37
CA ILE A 222 6.26 0.02 24.20
C ILE A 222 7.11 0.12 22.94
N LYS A 223 8.09 1.03 22.87
CA LYS A 223 9.03 1.18 21.74
C LYS A 223 10.16 0.14 21.75
N ASP A 224 10.40 -0.48 22.88
CA ASP A 224 11.47 -1.47 23.04
C ASP A 224 11.07 -2.84 22.48
N THR A 225 12.06 -3.69 22.21
CA THR A 225 11.80 -5.02 21.69
C THR A 225 11.41 -6.00 22.80
N VAL A 226 10.68 -7.04 22.43
CA VAL A 226 10.39 -8.15 23.36
C VAL A 226 11.69 -8.79 23.82
N GLY A 227 12.69 -8.90 22.91
CA GLY A 227 14.00 -9.48 23.22
C GLY A 227 14.69 -8.76 24.38
N ASP A 228 14.76 -7.42 24.28
CA ASP A 228 15.40 -6.62 25.32
C ASP A 228 14.63 -6.71 26.66
N LEU A 229 13.31 -6.72 26.59
CA LEU A 229 12.46 -6.79 27.80
C LEU A 229 12.68 -8.10 28.58
N ILE A 230 12.64 -9.25 27.89
CA ILE A 230 12.72 -10.57 28.52
C ILE A 230 14.12 -10.93 29.05
N GLU A 231 15.15 -10.13 28.78
CA GLU A 231 16.48 -10.26 29.37
C GLU A 231 16.50 -9.88 30.87
N THR A 232 15.47 -9.14 31.33
CA THR A 232 15.27 -8.82 32.73
C THR A 232 14.24 -9.75 33.38
N LYS A 233 14.37 -10.03 34.68
CA LYS A 233 13.42 -10.89 35.41
C LYS A 233 12.02 -10.25 35.49
N GLU A 234 11.97 -8.97 35.74
CA GLU A 234 10.74 -8.18 35.82
C GLU A 234 10.04 -8.13 34.43
N GLY A 235 10.81 -7.90 33.37
CA GLY A 235 10.32 -7.88 32.00
C GLY A 235 9.79 -9.22 31.52
N LEU A 236 10.48 -10.33 31.87
CA LEU A 236 10.01 -11.67 31.58
C LEU A 236 8.69 -11.98 32.29
N SER A 237 8.58 -11.57 33.56
CA SER A 237 7.34 -11.73 34.32
C SER A 237 6.18 -10.97 33.71
N LEU A 238 6.40 -9.71 33.34
CA LEU A 238 5.37 -8.89 32.64
C LEU A 238 4.98 -9.50 31.32
N PHE A 239 5.93 -9.96 30.51
CA PHE A 239 5.67 -10.60 29.22
C PHE A 239 4.83 -11.88 29.38
N ASN A 240 5.12 -12.73 30.36
CA ASN A 240 4.31 -13.92 30.63
C ASN A 240 2.87 -13.57 31.02
N GLN A 241 2.67 -12.54 31.84
CA GLN A 241 1.33 -12.04 32.15
C GLN A 241 0.56 -11.55 30.89
N MET A 242 1.25 -10.90 29.97
CA MET A 242 0.66 -10.49 28.68
C MET A 242 0.22 -11.70 27.85
N ILE A 243 1.03 -12.73 27.78
CA ILE A 243 0.70 -13.98 27.05
C ILE A 243 -0.49 -14.69 27.70
N GLU A 244 -0.52 -14.82 29.02
CA GLU A 244 -1.63 -15.44 29.76
C GLU A 244 -2.95 -14.67 29.53
N ALA A 245 -2.91 -13.34 29.57
CA ALA A 245 -4.07 -12.50 29.30
C ALA A 245 -4.56 -12.63 27.83
N SER A 246 -3.65 -12.80 26.87
CA SER A 246 -4.00 -12.97 25.46
C SER A 246 -4.55 -14.37 25.13
N SER A 247 -4.12 -15.41 25.83
CA SER A 247 -4.59 -16.78 25.63
C SER A 247 -6.01 -17.02 26.19
N ALA A 248 -6.51 -16.13 27.02
CA ALA A 248 -7.90 -16.14 27.51
C ALA A 248 -8.93 -15.60 26.48
N GLN A 249 -8.47 -14.94 25.41
CA GLN A 249 -9.28 -14.57 24.24
C GLN A 249 -8.96 -15.55 23.12
N GLU A 250 -9.94 -16.35 22.71
CA GLU A 250 -9.80 -17.37 21.66
C GLU A 250 -9.03 -16.80 20.45
N GLN A 251 -7.82 -17.29 20.24
CA GLN A 251 -7.00 -16.99 19.07
C GLN A 251 -7.36 -17.97 17.94
N GLU A 252 -8.35 -17.62 17.12
CA GLU A 252 -8.40 -18.08 15.75
C GLU A 252 -7.45 -17.15 14.95
N GLY A 253 -6.19 -17.54 14.77
CA GLY A 253 -5.29 -16.75 13.93
C GLY A 253 -3.92 -17.39 13.69
N LEU A 254 -3.58 -17.58 12.44
CA LEU A 254 -2.28 -17.80 11.76
C LEU A 254 -1.30 -18.87 12.28
N ALA A 255 -1.39 -19.32 13.51
CA ALA A 255 -0.52 -20.37 14.06
C ALA A 255 -1.06 -21.79 13.85
N ALA A 256 -2.24 -21.96 13.30
CA ALA A 256 -2.94 -23.25 13.27
C ALA A 256 -2.34 -24.31 12.33
N ASN A 257 -1.34 -23.98 11.48
CA ASN A 257 -0.80 -24.91 10.50
C ASN A 257 0.74 -25.07 10.50
N VAL A 258 1.45 -24.46 11.45
CA VAL A 258 2.88 -24.73 11.63
C VAL A 258 3.11 -25.05 13.10
N GLU A 259 3.46 -26.28 13.42
CA GLU A 259 3.95 -26.64 14.75
C GLU A 259 5.26 -25.92 15.03
N MET A 260 5.15 -24.69 15.53
CA MET A 260 6.31 -23.93 15.98
C MET A 260 6.62 -24.31 17.43
N THR A 261 7.84 -24.71 17.68
CA THR A 261 8.29 -24.92 19.07
C THR A 261 8.28 -23.56 19.82
N PRO A 262 8.10 -23.56 21.15
CA PRO A 262 8.17 -22.34 21.96
C PRO A 262 9.48 -21.55 21.73
N GLU A 263 10.59 -22.25 21.49
CA GLU A 263 11.88 -21.62 21.17
C GLU A 263 11.87 -20.89 19.82
N MET A 264 11.22 -21.45 18.80
CA MET A 264 11.05 -20.79 17.50
C MET A 264 10.15 -19.56 17.61
N GLN A 265 9.06 -19.65 18.36
CA GLN A 265 8.18 -18.51 18.63
C GLN A 265 8.94 -17.39 19.34
N MET A 266 9.68 -17.71 20.39
CA MET A 266 10.50 -16.77 21.14
C MET A 266 11.56 -16.10 20.24
N ARG A 267 12.22 -16.87 19.38
CA ARG A 267 13.24 -16.35 18.44
C ARG A 267 12.66 -15.39 17.40
N LEU A 268 11.45 -15.65 16.90
CA LEU A 268 10.74 -14.77 15.97
C LEU A 268 10.28 -13.47 16.66
N MET A 269 9.88 -13.55 17.93
CA MET A 269 9.38 -12.40 18.67
C MET A 269 10.48 -11.49 19.22
N LYS A 270 11.72 -11.97 19.34
CA LYS A 270 12.84 -11.20 19.93
C LYS A 270 13.02 -9.81 19.33
N ASN A 271 12.90 -9.69 18.01
CA ASN A 271 13.11 -8.44 17.29
C ASN A 271 11.83 -7.62 17.06
N VAL A 272 10.70 -8.07 17.60
CA VAL A 272 9.41 -7.39 17.48
C VAL A 272 9.28 -6.36 18.60
N THR A 273 8.90 -5.13 18.28
CA THR A 273 8.63 -4.12 19.32
C THR A 273 7.34 -4.45 20.06
N ILE A 274 7.26 -4.10 21.33
CA ILE A 274 6.06 -4.27 22.13
C ILE A 274 4.90 -3.49 21.50
N LEU A 275 5.17 -2.33 20.91
CA LEU A 275 4.20 -1.55 20.15
C LEU A 275 3.59 -2.35 18.99
N THR A 276 4.40 -3.14 18.28
CA THR A 276 3.90 -3.99 17.18
C THR A 276 2.96 -5.08 17.70
N LEU A 277 3.28 -5.71 18.84
CA LEU A 277 2.40 -6.69 19.48
C LEU A 277 1.08 -6.07 19.92
N VAL A 278 1.15 -4.91 20.54
CA VAL A 278 -0.02 -4.16 21.02
C VAL A 278 -0.94 -3.76 19.84
N LYS A 279 -0.36 -3.32 18.73
CA LYS A 279 -1.10 -3.00 17.50
C LYS A 279 -1.79 -4.23 16.91
N ASN A 280 -1.09 -5.35 16.84
CA ASN A 280 -1.65 -6.60 16.30
C ASN A 280 -2.77 -7.17 17.19
N ALA A 281 -2.63 -7.02 18.50
CA ALA A 281 -3.64 -7.44 19.49
C ALA A 281 -4.85 -6.48 19.57
N LYS A 282 -4.83 -5.35 18.83
CA LYS A 282 -5.90 -4.33 18.84
C LYS A 282 -6.30 -3.90 20.25
N LEU A 283 -5.34 -3.77 21.18
CA LEU A 283 -5.62 -3.42 22.56
C LEU A 283 -6.27 -2.03 22.67
N PRO A 284 -7.25 -1.83 23.56
CA PRO A 284 -7.84 -0.51 23.80
C PRO A 284 -6.82 0.48 24.40
N GLY A 285 -7.00 1.78 24.12
CA GLY A 285 -6.06 2.84 24.51
C GLY A 285 -5.65 2.83 25.97
N GLU A 286 -6.61 2.65 26.84
CA GLU A 286 -6.37 2.58 28.30
C GLU A 286 -5.45 1.41 28.67
N ALA A 287 -5.59 0.26 27.99
CA ALA A 287 -4.74 -0.90 28.25
C ALA A 287 -3.29 -0.64 27.80
N VAL A 288 -3.09 0.10 26.71
CA VAL A 288 -1.73 0.45 26.26
C VAL A 288 -1.07 1.48 27.15
N VAL A 289 -1.83 2.47 27.65
CA VAL A 289 -1.32 3.41 28.66
C VAL A 289 -0.89 2.66 29.92
N ALA A 290 -1.73 1.75 30.42
CA ALA A 290 -1.42 0.93 31.59
C ALA A 290 -0.18 0.07 31.35
N LEU A 291 -0.08 -0.59 30.20
CA LEU A 291 1.08 -1.39 29.82
C LEU A 291 2.36 -0.55 29.74
N ASN A 292 2.31 0.60 29.06
CA ASN A 292 3.48 1.48 28.96
C ASN A 292 3.92 2.00 30.33
N LYS A 293 2.98 2.28 31.22
CA LYS A 293 3.28 2.66 32.61
C LYS A 293 3.98 1.53 33.36
N SER A 294 3.52 0.29 33.25
CA SER A 294 4.18 -0.87 33.85
C SER A 294 5.59 -1.11 33.29
N LEU A 295 5.79 -0.89 31.96
CA LEU A 295 7.11 -0.95 31.34
C LEU A 295 8.05 0.15 31.85
N ASN A 296 7.54 1.35 32.09
CA ASN A 296 8.30 2.47 32.65
C ASN A 296 8.73 2.28 34.11
N GLU A 297 8.25 1.24 34.80
CA GLU A 297 8.71 0.84 36.11
C GLU A 297 9.92 -0.11 36.04
N ILE A 298 10.21 -0.69 34.90
CA ILE A 298 11.30 -1.65 34.68
C ILE A 298 12.52 -0.91 34.12
N LYS A 299 13.63 -0.94 34.85
CA LYS A 299 14.88 -0.30 34.45
C LYS A 299 15.61 -1.16 33.42
N LYS A 300 16.13 -0.50 32.40
CA LYS A 300 17.01 -1.15 31.42
C LYS A 300 18.36 -1.51 32.07
N PRO A 301 18.98 -2.65 31.67
CA PRO A 301 20.27 -3.07 32.21
C PRO A 301 21.42 -2.10 31.90
#